data_189ffff2c859e8a033ca9a10636b6d92
#
_entry.id   189ffff2c859e8a033ca9a10636b6d92
#
_cell.length_a   1.000
_cell.length_b   1.000
_cell.length_c   1.000
_cell.angle_alpha   90.00
_cell.angle_beta   90.00
_cell.angle_gamma   90.00
#
_symmetry.space_group_name_H-M   'P 1'
#
loop_
_entity.id
_entity.type
_entity.pdbx_description
1 polymer ?
#
loop_
_entity_poly.entity_id
_entity_poly.type
_entity_poly.pdbx_seq_one_letter_code
_entity_poly.pdbx_strand_id
1 'polypeptide(L)'
;AEGQEAEKKPLDLTKIKLVECNVERVIHRVYPFYSKFFTRKSLILFFLLLAACVGIVVYSVAQALNGTVAEEPAITIQFSWVDIAITAVLLLFSLAAHELAHAVVCKKYGGEVKSMGLLLFFLVPCFYCDVTDVYKIPSPKHRARVALAGVYVNSFLGVAFLLLAFVLTLFGRVVLPFYYFALSNLVVSVYNLIPLVKLDGYWFLSAVLQMNNLMDKGFLMAYATFFHRSTLPELRMPAGQRRLLAGYGVASLLFKPMFWGYNLYAISTHLPAEDWVKWGLLCVGVAIMVSDFYRTLRHVSGMIRQDYRRLTQMM
;
A
#
# COMPACT_ATOMS: atom_id res chain seq x y z
N ALA A 1 -0.39 45.46 12.86
CA ALA A 1 -0.39 44.64 11.63
C ALA A 1 1.00 44.05 11.47
N GLU A 2 1.26 42.98 12.18
CA GLU A 2 2.47 42.18 12.00
C GLU A 2 2.14 41.05 11.01
N GLY A 3 2.77 41.14 9.84
CA GLY A 3 2.70 40.09 8.84
C GLY A 3 3.37 38.84 9.35
N GLN A 4 2.59 37.79 9.58
CA GLN A 4 3.12 36.44 9.71
C GLN A 4 3.68 36.05 8.32
N GLU A 5 4.99 36.15 8.14
CA GLU A 5 5.69 35.49 7.06
C GLU A 5 5.42 33.98 7.17
N ALA A 6 4.69 33.45 6.21
CA ALA A 6 4.47 32.02 6.06
C ALA A 6 5.84 31.36 5.83
N GLU A 7 6.36 30.70 6.84
CA GLU A 7 7.59 29.91 6.80
C GLU A 7 7.48 28.92 5.62
N LYS A 8 8.21 29.20 4.54
CA LYS A 8 8.25 28.31 3.35
C LYS A 8 8.84 26.98 3.80
N LYS A 9 7.97 25.99 4.01
CA LYS A 9 8.40 24.61 4.26
C LYS A 9 9.36 24.20 3.12
N PRO A 10 10.54 23.63 3.44
CA PRO A 10 11.47 23.18 2.42
C PRO A 10 10.78 22.21 1.48
N LEU A 11 11.04 22.35 0.19
CA LEU A 11 10.48 21.52 -0.87
C LEU A 11 10.82 20.05 -0.58
N ASP A 12 9.82 19.25 -0.24
CA ASP A 12 10.03 17.82 -0.01
C ASP A 12 10.08 17.12 -1.38
N LEU A 13 11.30 16.99 -1.93
CA LEU A 13 11.57 16.33 -3.21
C LEU A 13 11.04 14.89 -3.29
N THR A 14 10.66 14.30 -2.16
CA THR A 14 10.09 12.95 -2.13
C THR A 14 8.59 12.93 -2.40
N LYS A 15 7.91 14.10 -2.31
CA LYS A 15 6.47 14.24 -2.54
C LYS A 15 6.17 15.56 -3.23
N ILE A 16 6.18 15.55 -4.56
CA ILE A 16 5.84 16.73 -5.37
C ILE A 16 4.40 16.60 -5.85
N LYS A 17 3.49 17.43 -5.33
CA LYS A 17 2.12 17.50 -5.85
C LYS A 17 2.13 18.12 -7.23
N LEU A 18 1.61 17.41 -8.23
CA LEU A 18 1.51 17.86 -9.63
C LEU A 18 0.15 18.50 -9.91
N VAL A 19 -0.91 17.83 -9.49
CA VAL A 19 -2.30 18.26 -9.74
C VAL A 19 -3.10 18.00 -8.48
N GLU A 20 -3.90 18.99 -8.08
CA GLU A 20 -4.86 18.88 -7.00
C GLU A 20 -6.25 19.26 -7.56
N CYS A 21 -7.19 18.33 -7.48
CA CYS A 21 -8.55 18.52 -7.98
C CYS A 21 -9.54 18.66 -6.83
N ASN A 22 -10.54 19.51 -7.02
CA ASN A 22 -11.68 19.57 -6.11
C ASN A 22 -12.54 18.32 -6.29
N VAL A 23 -12.49 17.46 -5.30
CA VAL A 23 -12.97 16.08 -5.36
C VAL A 23 -14.49 15.96 -5.24
N GLU A 24 -15.17 16.96 -4.67
CA GLU A 24 -16.61 16.84 -4.39
C GLU A 24 -17.43 16.53 -5.62
N ARG A 25 -17.17 17.19 -6.75
CA ARG A 25 -17.89 16.93 -8.00
C ARG A 25 -17.65 15.53 -8.53
N VAL A 26 -16.40 15.04 -8.46
CA VAL A 26 -16.03 13.70 -8.93
C VAL A 26 -16.69 12.66 -8.05
N ILE A 27 -16.59 12.81 -6.73
CA ILE A 27 -17.18 11.87 -5.77
C ILE A 27 -18.71 11.85 -5.91
N HIS A 28 -19.38 13.01 -6.03
CA HIS A 28 -20.81 13.06 -6.23
C HIS A 28 -21.27 12.28 -7.48
N ARG A 29 -20.52 12.37 -8.57
CA ARG A 29 -20.84 11.64 -9.81
C ARG A 29 -20.58 10.15 -9.70
N VAL A 30 -19.52 9.74 -9.02
CA VAL A 30 -19.05 8.36 -8.94
C VAL A 30 -19.68 7.59 -7.76
N TYR A 31 -20.08 8.30 -6.69
CA TYR A 31 -20.64 7.72 -5.47
C TYR A 31 -21.81 6.73 -5.70
N PRO A 32 -22.84 7.06 -6.55
CA PRO A 32 -23.97 6.14 -6.75
C PRO A 32 -23.55 4.79 -7.36
N PHE A 33 -22.51 4.80 -8.18
CA PHE A 33 -21.96 3.59 -8.80
C PHE A 33 -21.08 2.82 -7.80
N TYR A 34 -20.08 3.50 -7.22
CA TYR A 34 -19.12 2.88 -6.30
C TYR A 34 -19.76 2.42 -4.99
N SER A 35 -20.78 3.11 -4.48
CA SER A 35 -21.45 2.71 -3.24
C SER A 35 -22.15 1.35 -3.39
N LYS A 36 -22.62 1.00 -4.58
CA LYS A 36 -23.20 -0.31 -4.90
C LYS A 36 -22.13 -1.42 -4.92
N PHE A 37 -20.88 -1.06 -5.22
CA PHE A 37 -19.76 -2.00 -5.22
C PHE A 37 -19.37 -2.45 -3.79
N PHE A 38 -19.54 -1.56 -2.78
CA PHE A 38 -19.25 -1.89 -1.38
C PHE A 38 -20.49 -2.45 -0.65
N THR A 39 -21.08 -3.51 -1.19
CA THR A 39 -22.24 -4.19 -0.64
C THR A 39 -21.91 -5.63 -0.26
N ARG A 40 -22.77 -6.24 0.57
CA ARG A 40 -22.62 -7.66 0.90
C ARG A 40 -22.68 -8.57 -0.35
N LYS A 41 -23.48 -8.20 -1.35
CA LYS A 41 -23.59 -8.95 -2.61
C LYS A 41 -22.26 -8.94 -3.40
N SER A 42 -21.63 -7.77 -3.49
CA SER A 42 -20.33 -7.63 -4.15
C SER A 42 -19.22 -8.40 -3.42
N LEU A 43 -19.26 -8.40 -2.07
CA LEU A 43 -18.31 -9.20 -1.28
C LEU A 43 -18.49 -10.71 -1.52
N ILE A 44 -19.75 -11.18 -1.58
CA ILE A 44 -20.04 -12.59 -1.91
C ILE A 44 -19.53 -12.92 -3.32
N LEU A 45 -19.81 -12.06 -4.30
CA LEU A 45 -19.31 -12.22 -5.67
C LEU A 45 -17.78 -12.31 -5.68
N PHE A 46 -17.08 -11.42 -4.96
CA PHE A 46 -15.62 -11.46 -4.85
C PHE A 46 -15.11 -12.81 -4.33
N PHE A 47 -15.70 -13.34 -3.26
CA PHE A 47 -15.29 -14.64 -2.72
C PHE A 47 -15.61 -15.80 -3.66
N LEU A 48 -16.70 -15.73 -4.41
CA LEU A 48 -17.02 -16.72 -5.45
C LEU A 48 -15.99 -16.70 -6.58
N LEU A 49 -15.63 -15.51 -7.06
CA LEU A 49 -14.59 -15.34 -8.09
C LEU A 49 -13.22 -15.81 -7.59
N LEU A 50 -12.87 -15.48 -6.35
CA LEU A 50 -11.64 -15.92 -5.71
C LEU A 50 -11.59 -17.45 -5.58
N ALA A 51 -12.68 -18.07 -5.14
CA ALA A 51 -12.79 -19.51 -5.05
C ALA A 51 -12.65 -20.19 -6.43
N ALA A 52 -13.23 -19.61 -7.48
CA ALA A 52 -13.04 -20.06 -8.85
C ALA A 52 -11.57 -19.98 -9.29
N CYS A 53 -10.88 -18.85 -9.02
CA CYS A 53 -9.44 -18.72 -9.30
C CYS A 53 -8.62 -19.80 -8.58
N VAL A 54 -8.85 -19.99 -7.28
CA VAL A 54 -8.15 -21.01 -6.49
C VAL A 54 -8.43 -22.39 -7.04
N GLY A 55 -9.68 -22.71 -7.40
CA GLY A 55 -10.05 -23.98 -8.01
C GLY A 55 -9.31 -24.23 -9.33
N ILE A 56 -9.20 -23.22 -10.20
CA ILE A 56 -8.45 -23.31 -11.45
C ILE A 56 -6.96 -23.58 -11.17
N VAL A 57 -6.35 -22.85 -10.25
CA VAL A 57 -4.93 -23.03 -9.90
C VAL A 57 -4.69 -24.45 -9.34
N VAL A 58 -5.53 -24.90 -8.40
CA VAL A 58 -5.42 -26.26 -7.82
C VAL A 58 -5.58 -27.32 -8.89
N TYR A 59 -6.55 -27.17 -9.79
CA TYR A 59 -6.76 -28.08 -10.91
C TYR A 59 -5.53 -28.11 -11.84
N SER A 60 -5.00 -26.94 -12.24
CA SER A 60 -3.83 -26.86 -13.11
C SER A 60 -2.58 -27.49 -12.47
N VAL A 61 -2.36 -27.26 -11.17
CA VAL A 61 -1.27 -27.90 -10.42
C VAL A 61 -1.45 -29.41 -10.34
N ALA A 62 -2.67 -29.89 -10.08
CA ALA A 62 -2.95 -31.32 -10.04
C ALA A 62 -2.70 -32.00 -11.40
N GLN A 63 -3.07 -31.38 -12.51
CA GLN A 63 -2.79 -31.86 -13.86
C GLN A 63 -1.28 -31.90 -14.14
N ALA A 64 -0.54 -30.88 -13.74
CA ALA A 64 0.91 -30.82 -13.89
C ALA A 64 1.60 -31.96 -13.10
N LEU A 65 1.18 -32.19 -11.85
CA LEU A 65 1.73 -33.25 -10.99
C LEU A 65 1.42 -34.66 -11.52
N ASN A 66 0.26 -34.84 -12.16
CA ASN A 66 -0.13 -36.14 -12.73
C ASN A 66 0.48 -36.42 -14.12
N GLY A 67 1.32 -35.51 -14.64
CA GLY A 67 1.93 -35.63 -15.96
C GLY A 67 0.94 -35.61 -17.12
N THR A 68 -0.29 -35.15 -16.88
CA THR A 68 -1.36 -35.05 -17.88
C THR A 68 -1.32 -33.77 -18.68
N VAL A 69 -0.38 -32.87 -18.35
CA VAL A 69 -0.13 -31.68 -19.16
C VAL A 69 0.56 -32.19 -20.44
N ALA A 70 -0.17 -32.17 -21.56
CA ALA A 70 0.44 -32.35 -22.86
C ALA A 70 1.62 -31.39 -22.99
N GLU A 71 2.69 -31.80 -23.64
CA GLU A 71 3.80 -30.90 -24.00
C GLU A 71 3.25 -29.85 -24.96
N GLU A 72 2.51 -28.88 -24.39
CA GLU A 72 2.11 -27.70 -25.13
C GLU A 72 3.40 -27.00 -25.58
N PRO A 73 3.47 -26.56 -26.85
CA PRO A 73 4.64 -25.81 -27.32
C PRO A 73 4.88 -24.65 -26.38
N ALA A 74 6.10 -24.55 -25.89
CA ALA A 74 6.50 -23.50 -24.94
C ALA A 74 5.96 -22.14 -25.45
N ILE A 75 5.00 -21.57 -24.74
CA ILE A 75 4.46 -20.26 -25.09
C ILE A 75 5.63 -19.28 -24.97
N THR A 76 6.22 -18.93 -26.10
CA THR A 76 7.27 -17.91 -26.15
C THR A 76 6.61 -16.59 -25.83
N ILE A 77 6.72 -16.14 -24.60
CA ILE A 77 6.22 -14.83 -24.16
C ILE A 77 7.07 -13.76 -24.82
N GLN A 78 6.60 -13.23 -25.94
CA GLN A 78 7.22 -12.07 -26.58
C GLN A 78 6.61 -10.80 -25.96
N PHE A 79 7.46 -9.99 -25.35
CA PHE A 79 7.05 -8.69 -24.82
C PHE A 79 6.83 -7.72 -25.99
N SER A 80 5.57 -7.37 -26.26
CA SER A 80 5.22 -6.30 -27.16
C SER A 80 5.17 -4.96 -26.40
N TRP A 81 5.70 -3.90 -27.01
CA TRP A 81 5.53 -2.53 -26.49
C TRP A 81 4.06 -2.14 -26.35
N VAL A 82 3.20 -2.67 -27.23
CA VAL A 82 1.75 -2.47 -27.17
C VAL A 82 1.16 -3.10 -25.91
N ASP A 83 1.57 -4.32 -25.57
CA ASP A 83 1.10 -5.00 -24.34
C ASP A 83 1.53 -4.24 -23.08
N ILE A 84 2.76 -3.72 -23.07
CA ILE A 84 3.25 -2.88 -21.98
C ILE A 84 2.42 -1.59 -21.87
N ALA A 85 2.15 -0.91 -23.00
CA ALA A 85 1.35 0.32 -23.01
C ALA A 85 -0.09 0.08 -22.54
N ILE A 86 -0.74 -0.98 -23.01
CA ILE A 86 -2.09 -1.36 -22.58
C ILE A 86 -2.09 -1.65 -21.07
N THR A 87 -1.13 -2.45 -20.60
CA THR A 87 -1.00 -2.78 -19.16
C THR A 87 -0.81 -1.52 -18.33
N ALA A 88 0.05 -0.60 -18.76
CA ALA A 88 0.29 0.67 -18.07
C ALA A 88 -0.98 1.52 -17.95
N VAL A 89 -1.76 1.65 -19.03
CA VAL A 89 -3.04 2.36 -19.00
C VAL A 89 -4.04 1.72 -18.05
N LEU A 90 -4.15 0.38 -18.07
CA LEU A 90 -5.02 -0.35 -17.15
C LEU A 90 -4.57 -0.17 -15.69
N LEU A 91 -3.26 -0.18 -15.42
CA LEU A 91 -2.72 0.06 -14.07
C LEU A 91 -2.98 1.47 -13.58
N LEU A 92 -2.85 2.50 -14.43
CA LEU A 92 -3.21 3.88 -14.07
C LEU A 92 -4.70 3.98 -13.71
N PHE A 93 -5.57 3.32 -14.47
CA PHE A 93 -6.99 3.23 -14.14
C PHE A 93 -7.22 2.54 -12.79
N SER A 94 -6.55 1.41 -12.54
CA SER A 94 -6.65 0.69 -11.26
C SER A 94 -6.19 1.54 -10.09
N LEU A 95 -5.11 2.28 -10.24
CA LEU A 95 -4.58 3.19 -9.23
C LEU A 95 -5.59 4.29 -8.87
N ALA A 96 -6.21 4.91 -9.90
CA ALA A 96 -7.27 5.90 -9.68
C ALA A 96 -8.50 5.29 -9.01
N ALA A 97 -8.89 4.07 -9.41
CA ALA A 97 -10.01 3.34 -8.81
C ALA A 97 -9.76 3.00 -7.33
N HIS A 98 -8.53 2.66 -6.97
CA HIS A 98 -8.08 2.40 -5.61
C HIS A 98 -8.28 3.63 -4.71
N GLU A 99 -7.77 4.80 -5.13
CA GLU A 99 -7.91 6.04 -4.37
C GLU A 99 -9.37 6.50 -4.26
N LEU A 100 -10.14 6.36 -5.36
CA LEU A 100 -11.58 6.64 -5.35
C LEU A 100 -12.34 5.74 -4.38
N ALA A 101 -11.91 4.49 -4.19
CA ALA A 101 -12.52 3.58 -3.24
C ALA A 101 -12.42 4.10 -1.79
N HIS A 102 -11.23 4.58 -1.39
CA HIS A 102 -11.05 5.22 -0.09
C HIS A 102 -11.97 6.43 0.09
N ALA A 103 -12.03 7.30 -0.92
CA ALA A 103 -12.86 8.49 -0.93
C ALA A 103 -14.35 8.17 -0.75
N VAL A 104 -14.87 7.23 -1.54
CA VAL A 104 -16.29 6.85 -1.53
C VAL A 104 -16.67 6.20 -0.21
N VAL A 105 -15.84 5.29 0.31
CA VAL A 105 -16.12 4.62 1.58
C VAL A 105 -15.98 5.57 2.77
N CYS A 106 -15.03 6.52 2.73
CA CYS A 106 -14.91 7.59 3.70
C CYS A 106 -16.20 8.42 3.74
N LYS A 107 -16.68 8.90 2.59
CA LYS A 107 -17.93 9.65 2.47
C LYS A 107 -19.14 8.84 2.93
N LYS A 108 -19.20 7.54 2.63
CA LYS A 108 -20.29 6.64 3.07
C LYS A 108 -20.44 6.61 4.59
N TYR A 109 -19.34 6.78 5.33
CA TYR A 109 -19.33 6.76 6.80
C TYR A 109 -19.26 8.15 7.43
N GLY A 110 -19.55 9.20 6.65
CA GLY A 110 -19.68 10.58 7.14
C GLY A 110 -18.37 11.35 7.25
N GLY A 111 -17.27 10.83 6.70
CA GLY A 111 -16.02 11.60 6.56
C GLY A 111 -16.05 12.48 5.32
N GLU A 112 -15.31 13.59 5.35
CA GLU A 112 -15.08 14.47 4.22
C GLU A 112 -13.78 14.11 3.51
N VAL A 113 -13.76 14.30 2.20
CA VAL A 113 -12.57 14.12 1.36
C VAL A 113 -12.11 15.50 0.94
N LYS A 114 -10.93 15.92 1.41
CA LYS A 114 -10.44 17.28 1.22
C LYS A 114 -9.90 17.52 -0.17
N SER A 115 -9.05 16.62 -0.63
CA SER A 115 -8.43 16.73 -1.94
C SER A 115 -8.08 15.35 -2.51
N MET A 116 -7.96 15.30 -3.81
CA MET A 116 -7.49 14.16 -4.57
C MET A 116 -6.63 14.68 -5.71
N GLY A 117 -5.62 13.95 -6.11
CA GLY A 117 -4.77 14.42 -7.17
C GLY A 117 -3.69 13.44 -7.56
N LEU A 118 -2.74 13.97 -8.35
CA LEU A 118 -1.55 13.27 -8.79
C LEU A 118 -0.34 13.89 -8.09
N LEU A 119 0.50 13.04 -7.53
CA LEU A 119 1.78 13.43 -6.96
C LEU A 119 2.90 12.56 -7.52
N LEU A 120 4.11 13.09 -7.51
CA LEU A 120 5.31 12.28 -7.70
C LEU A 120 5.81 11.84 -6.31
N PHE A 121 5.84 10.54 -6.12
CA PHE A 121 6.44 9.93 -4.94
C PHE A 121 7.75 9.26 -5.37
N PHE A 122 8.88 9.81 -4.98
CA PHE A 122 10.19 9.39 -5.49
C PHE A 122 10.24 9.34 -7.03
N LEU A 123 9.71 10.38 -7.69
CA LEU A 123 9.58 10.50 -9.17
C LEU A 123 8.60 9.49 -9.82
N VAL A 124 7.96 8.63 -9.07
CA VAL A 124 6.91 7.73 -9.57
C VAL A 124 5.57 8.45 -9.49
N PRO A 125 4.81 8.55 -10.59
CA PRO A 125 3.48 9.17 -10.55
C PRO A 125 2.52 8.30 -9.74
N CYS A 126 1.95 8.88 -8.69
CA CYS A 126 0.98 8.23 -7.80
C CYS A 126 -0.26 9.09 -7.65
N PHE A 127 -1.42 8.47 -7.68
CA PHE A 127 -2.64 9.13 -7.22
C PHE A 127 -2.64 9.19 -5.70
N TYR A 128 -3.29 10.19 -5.15
CA TYR A 128 -3.52 10.31 -3.71
C TYR A 128 -4.92 10.82 -3.42
N CYS A 129 -5.44 10.43 -2.28
CA CYS A 129 -6.70 10.91 -1.75
C CYS A 129 -6.53 11.32 -0.28
N ASP A 130 -6.87 12.56 0.06
CA ASP A 130 -6.83 13.03 1.44
C ASP A 130 -8.12 12.65 2.17
N VAL A 131 -8.09 11.49 2.79
CA VAL A 131 -9.14 10.97 3.67
C VAL A 131 -8.82 11.19 5.16
N THR A 132 -8.08 12.24 5.51
CA THR A 132 -7.67 12.51 6.90
C THR A 132 -8.87 12.58 7.86
N ASP A 133 -10.03 12.99 7.38
CA ASP A 133 -11.28 13.02 8.15
C ASP A 133 -11.77 11.65 8.63
N VAL A 134 -11.15 10.56 8.16
CA VAL A 134 -11.43 9.21 8.67
C VAL A 134 -11.27 9.11 10.19
N TYR A 135 -10.41 9.93 10.78
CA TYR A 135 -10.22 10.01 12.23
C TYR A 135 -11.44 10.54 12.99
N LYS A 136 -12.31 11.32 12.33
CA LYS A 136 -13.57 11.82 12.90
C LYS A 136 -14.68 10.75 12.92
N ILE A 137 -14.51 9.65 12.16
CA ILE A 137 -15.47 8.55 12.14
C ILE A 137 -15.38 7.79 13.47
N PRO A 138 -16.47 7.75 14.30
CA PRO A 138 -16.40 7.19 15.64
C PRO A 138 -16.10 5.70 15.65
N SER A 139 -16.66 4.95 14.70
CA SER A 139 -16.57 3.48 14.66
C SER A 139 -15.22 3.00 14.11
N PRO A 140 -14.42 2.26 14.91
CA PRO A 140 -13.19 1.64 14.44
C PRO A 140 -13.40 0.71 13.25
N LYS A 141 -14.53 -0.01 13.22
CA LYS A 141 -14.89 -0.90 12.11
C LYS A 141 -15.09 -0.13 10.80
N HIS A 142 -15.68 1.08 10.86
CA HIS A 142 -15.84 1.92 9.67
C HIS A 142 -14.50 2.47 9.20
N ARG A 143 -13.62 2.91 10.11
CA ARG A 143 -12.25 3.34 9.77
C ARG A 143 -11.46 2.21 9.11
N ALA A 144 -11.55 1.00 9.65
CA ALA A 144 -10.92 -0.19 9.07
C ALA A 144 -11.43 -0.48 7.64
N ARG A 145 -12.75 -0.31 7.39
CA ARG A 145 -13.33 -0.48 6.05
C ARG A 145 -12.86 0.57 5.07
N VAL A 146 -12.68 1.82 5.52
CA VAL A 146 -12.08 2.87 4.67
C VAL A 146 -10.67 2.46 4.26
N ALA A 147 -9.86 2.03 5.22
CA ALA A 147 -8.48 1.60 4.94
C ALA A 147 -8.40 0.40 3.97
N LEU A 148 -9.32 -0.56 4.05
CA LEU A 148 -9.32 -1.73 3.17
C LEU A 148 -10.03 -1.50 1.82
N ALA A 149 -10.62 -0.34 1.58
CA ALA A 149 -11.43 -0.12 0.39
C ALA A 149 -10.60 -0.21 -0.91
N GLY A 150 -9.39 0.37 -0.93
CA GLY A 150 -8.48 0.30 -2.06
C GLY A 150 -7.99 -1.12 -2.32
N VAL A 151 -7.56 -1.82 -1.27
CA VAL A 151 -7.14 -3.23 -1.34
C VAL A 151 -8.25 -4.11 -1.91
N TYR A 152 -9.50 -3.90 -1.48
CA TYR A 152 -10.64 -4.64 -1.99
C TYR A 152 -10.84 -4.42 -3.50
N VAL A 153 -10.75 -3.17 -3.98
CA VAL A 153 -10.88 -2.86 -5.41
C VAL A 153 -9.77 -3.51 -6.23
N ASN A 154 -8.52 -3.36 -5.81
CA ASN A 154 -7.39 -3.98 -6.52
C ASN A 154 -7.50 -5.51 -6.54
N SER A 155 -7.84 -6.13 -5.39
CA SER A 155 -8.03 -7.57 -5.34
C SER A 155 -9.17 -8.03 -6.25
N PHE A 156 -10.29 -7.30 -6.27
CA PHE A 156 -11.42 -7.62 -7.15
C PHE A 156 -11.05 -7.51 -8.62
N LEU A 157 -10.38 -6.42 -9.02
CA LEU A 157 -9.89 -6.24 -10.40
C LEU A 157 -8.88 -7.34 -10.76
N GLY A 158 -7.94 -7.65 -9.88
CA GLY A 158 -6.97 -8.71 -10.10
C GLY A 158 -7.62 -10.06 -10.37
N VAL A 159 -8.53 -10.48 -9.49
CA VAL A 159 -9.25 -11.76 -9.63
C VAL A 159 -10.14 -11.78 -10.87
N ALA A 160 -10.89 -10.70 -11.13
CA ALA A 160 -11.80 -10.62 -12.28
C ALA A 160 -11.05 -10.69 -13.61
N PHE A 161 -9.94 -9.95 -13.74
CA PHE A 161 -9.13 -9.96 -14.97
C PHE A 161 -8.34 -11.26 -15.13
N LEU A 162 -7.92 -11.92 -14.04
CA LEU A 162 -7.30 -13.23 -14.12
C LEU A 162 -8.27 -14.28 -14.68
N LEU A 163 -9.51 -14.28 -14.18
CA LEU A 163 -10.55 -15.17 -14.71
C LEU A 163 -10.90 -14.85 -16.16
N LEU A 164 -11.01 -13.56 -16.51
CA LEU A 164 -11.28 -13.13 -17.89
C LEU A 164 -10.15 -13.60 -18.82
N ALA A 165 -8.89 -13.38 -18.44
CA ALA A 165 -7.73 -13.82 -19.19
C ALA A 165 -7.74 -15.34 -19.40
N PHE A 166 -8.05 -16.10 -18.34
CA PHE A 166 -8.16 -17.55 -18.40
C PHE A 166 -9.27 -18.01 -19.35
N VAL A 167 -10.47 -17.42 -19.23
CA VAL A 167 -11.60 -17.72 -20.14
C VAL A 167 -11.23 -17.43 -21.60
N LEU A 168 -10.60 -16.30 -21.89
CA LEU A 168 -10.16 -15.97 -23.23
C LEU A 168 -9.15 -17.00 -23.79
N THR A 169 -8.26 -17.49 -22.91
CA THR A 169 -7.29 -18.53 -23.27
C THR A 169 -7.99 -19.85 -23.66
N LEU A 170 -9.07 -20.23 -22.95
CA LEU A 170 -9.89 -21.40 -23.34
C LEU A 170 -10.51 -21.27 -24.74
N PHE A 171 -10.75 -20.04 -25.22
CA PHE A 171 -11.19 -19.74 -26.58
C PHE A 171 -10.02 -19.52 -27.56
N GLY A 172 -8.80 -19.93 -27.21
CA GLY A 172 -7.61 -19.81 -28.06
C GLY A 172 -7.04 -18.39 -28.16
N ARG A 173 -7.43 -17.47 -27.27
CA ARG A 173 -6.96 -16.07 -27.27
C ARG A 173 -6.17 -15.75 -26.01
N VAL A 174 -4.84 -15.76 -26.10
CA VAL A 174 -3.97 -15.34 -25.00
C VAL A 174 -3.83 -13.80 -25.05
N VAL A 175 -4.35 -13.11 -24.02
CA VAL A 175 -4.26 -11.64 -23.88
C VAL A 175 -3.31 -11.33 -22.72
N LEU A 176 -2.02 -11.23 -23.02
CA LEU A 176 -0.96 -11.00 -22.01
C LEU A 176 -1.20 -9.77 -21.12
N PRO A 177 -1.66 -8.60 -21.64
CA PRO A 177 -1.95 -7.45 -20.79
C PRO A 177 -2.92 -7.75 -19.63
N PHE A 178 -3.87 -8.64 -19.81
CA PHE A 178 -4.83 -8.97 -18.76
C PHE A 178 -4.19 -9.81 -17.66
N TYR A 179 -3.27 -10.71 -17.99
CA TYR A 179 -2.50 -11.47 -17.01
C TYR A 179 -1.57 -10.54 -16.22
N TYR A 180 -0.83 -9.64 -16.89
CA TYR A 180 0.05 -8.67 -16.23
C TYR A 180 -0.72 -7.71 -15.33
N PHE A 181 -1.85 -7.20 -15.81
CA PHE A 181 -2.73 -6.35 -15.04
C PHE A 181 -3.27 -7.08 -13.79
N ALA A 182 -3.76 -8.30 -13.96
CA ALA A 182 -4.28 -9.11 -12.86
C ALA A 182 -3.22 -9.36 -11.80
N LEU A 183 -2.05 -9.86 -12.21
CA LEU A 183 -0.94 -10.16 -11.30
C LEU A 183 -0.46 -8.90 -10.57
N SER A 184 -0.28 -7.79 -11.29
CA SER A 184 0.14 -6.52 -10.69
C SER A 184 -0.85 -6.05 -9.62
N ASN A 185 -2.17 -6.12 -9.88
CA ASN A 185 -3.18 -5.74 -8.88
C ASN A 185 -3.17 -6.65 -7.65
N LEU A 186 -2.98 -7.95 -7.82
CA LEU A 186 -2.87 -8.88 -6.69
C LEU A 186 -1.61 -8.61 -5.86
N VAL A 187 -0.47 -8.37 -6.52
CA VAL A 187 0.79 -7.99 -5.86
C VAL A 187 0.62 -6.68 -5.09
N VAL A 188 0.05 -5.64 -5.71
CA VAL A 188 -0.22 -4.34 -5.07
C VAL A 188 -1.16 -4.52 -3.87
N SER A 189 -2.17 -5.40 -3.95
CA SER A 189 -3.07 -5.70 -2.83
C SER A 189 -2.32 -6.30 -1.64
N VAL A 190 -1.43 -7.26 -1.89
CA VAL A 190 -0.58 -7.88 -0.84
C VAL A 190 0.34 -6.83 -0.21
N TYR A 191 0.98 -5.99 -1.04
CA TYR A 191 1.82 -4.90 -0.55
C TYR A 191 1.06 -3.92 0.35
N ASN A 192 -0.13 -3.50 -0.10
CA ASN A 192 -0.94 -2.58 0.67
C ASN A 192 -1.45 -3.17 2.00
N LEU A 193 -1.52 -4.49 2.12
CA LEU A 193 -1.89 -5.17 3.38
C LEU A 193 -0.74 -5.23 4.40
N ILE A 194 0.50 -4.92 4.02
CA ILE A 194 1.66 -4.96 4.94
C ILE A 194 1.53 -3.84 5.97
N PRO A 195 1.41 -4.16 7.28
CA PRO A 195 1.17 -3.14 8.31
C PRO A 195 2.47 -2.47 8.81
N LEU A 196 3.62 -2.86 8.29
CA LEU A 196 4.94 -2.39 8.72
C LEU A 196 5.40 -1.10 8.03
N VAL A 197 4.63 -0.64 7.03
CA VAL A 197 4.81 0.63 6.32
C VAL A 197 3.49 1.39 6.36
N LYS A 198 3.51 2.73 6.29
CA LYS A 198 2.28 3.57 6.32
C LYS A 198 1.50 3.45 5.00
N LEU A 199 1.04 2.22 4.69
CA LEU A 199 0.11 1.84 3.63
C LEU A 199 -1.26 1.48 4.23
N ASP A 200 -2.18 0.98 3.45
CA ASP A 200 -3.54 0.66 3.89
C ASP A 200 -3.60 -0.33 5.07
N GLY A 201 -2.74 -1.36 5.05
CA GLY A 201 -2.60 -2.33 6.13
C GLY A 201 -2.19 -1.71 7.46
N TYR A 202 -1.37 -0.67 7.43
CA TYR A 202 -1.03 0.10 8.63
C TYR A 202 -2.25 0.84 9.19
N TRP A 203 -3.00 1.53 8.32
CA TRP A 203 -4.20 2.27 8.73
C TRP A 203 -5.29 1.33 9.20
N PHE A 204 -5.44 0.17 8.55
CA PHE A 204 -6.32 -0.90 9.00
C PHE A 204 -5.95 -1.40 10.40
N LEU A 205 -4.68 -1.75 10.63
CA LEU A 205 -4.21 -2.23 11.92
C LEU A 205 -4.37 -1.17 13.01
N SER A 206 -4.01 0.09 12.70
CA SER A 206 -4.20 1.24 13.58
C SER A 206 -5.67 1.43 13.98
N ALA A 207 -6.61 1.26 13.04
CA ALA A 207 -8.03 1.35 13.29
C ALA A 207 -8.55 0.20 14.17
N VAL A 208 -8.10 -1.05 13.90
CA VAL A 208 -8.49 -2.25 14.67
C VAL A 208 -7.97 -2.17 16.11
N LEU A 209 -6.72 -1.78 16.29
CA LEU A 209 -6.10 -1.60 17.61
C LEU A 209 -6.56 -0.31 18.30
N GLN A 210 -7.31 0.55 17.62
CA GLN A 210 -7.73 1.88 18.09
C GLN A 210 -6.55 2.74 18.58
N MET A 211 -5.41 2.58 17.95
CA MET A 211 -4.15 3.21 18.34
C MET A 211 -3.65 4.13 17.23
N ASN A 212 -3.85 5.43 17.41
CA ASN A 212 -3.29 6.44 16.50
C ASN A 212 -1.76 6.49 16.64
N ASN A 213 -1.07 6.77 15.54
CA ASN A 213 0.39 6.82 15.48
C ASN A 213 1.05 5.51 15.99
N LEU A 214 0.45 4.38 15.60
CA LEU A 214 0.88 3.04 16.03
C LEU A 214 2.39 2.81 15.83
N MET A 215 2.94 3.21 14.67
CA MET A 215 4.35 3.03 14.35
C MET A 215 5.26 3.84 15.28
N ASP A 216 4.93 5.10 15.53
CA ASP A 216 5.71 5.99 16.39
C ASP A 216 5.69 5.49 17.85
N LYS A 217 4.51 5.04 18.34
CA LYS A 217 4.38 4.40 19.64
C LYS A 217 5.16 3.08 19.72
N GLY A 218 5.18 2.32 18.63
CA GLY A 218 5.99 1.10 18.49
C GLY A 218 7.49 1.38 18.66
N PHE A 219 7.99 2.41 17.99
CA PHE A 219 9.40 2.81 18.10
C PHE A 219 9.77 3.26 19.51
N LEU A 220 8.94 4.10 20.13
CA LEU A 220 9.15 4.53 21.53
C LEU A 220 9.13 3.35 22.50
N MET A 221 8.20 2.43 22.33
CA MET A 221 8.09 1.24 23.17
C MET A 221 9.26 0.28 22.96
N ALA A 222 9.74 0.10 21.73
CA ALA A 222 10.92 -0.70 21.42
C ALA A 222 12.15 -0.11 22.13
N TYR A 223 12.36 1.20 22.01
CA TYR A 223 13.45 1.90 22.69
C TYR A 223 13.37 1.76 24.20
N ALA A 224 12.20 2.04 24.81
CA ALA A 224 12.01 1.93 26.25
C ALA A 224 12.22 0.51 26.77
N THR A 225 11.78 -0.49 26.01
CA THR A 225 11.95 -1.91 26.38
C THR A 225 13.41 -2.35 26.29
N PHE A 226 14.12 -1.96 25.22
CA PHE A 226 15.52 -2.33 25.00
C PHE A 226 16.47 -1.66 26.00
N PHE A 227 16.27 -0.38 26.28
CA PHE A 227 17.12 0.40 27.18
C PHE A 227 16.62 0.46 28.63
N HIS A 228 15.59 -0.32 28.99
CA HIS A 228 14.98 -0.36 30.33
C HIS A 228 14.59 1.03 30.86
N ARG A 229 14.07 1.90 29.96
CA ARG A 229 13.67 3.26 30.29
C ARG A 229 12.19 3.35 30.63
N SER A 230 11.83 4.34 31.45
CA SER A 230 10.43 4.68 31.70
C SER A 230 9.78 5.28 30.45
N THR A 231 8.47 5.04 30.27
CA THR A 231 7.66 5.60 29.20
C THR A 231 6.65 6.59 29.76
N LEU A 232 6.09 7.43 28.87
CA LEU A 232 4.98 8.30 29.22
C LEU A 232 3.81 7.51 29.84
N PRO A 233 3.07 8.10 30.80
CA PRO A 233 1.90 7.47 31.41
C PRO A 233 0.88 6.92 30.40
N GLU A 234 0.73 7.63 29.27
CA GLU A 234 -0.18 7.27 28.16
C GLU A 234 0.20 5.93 27.47
N LEU A 235 1.44 5.50 27.59
CA LEU A 235 1.96 4.24 27.04
C LEU A 235 2.07 3.13 28.11
N ARG A 236 1.56 3.36 29.33
CA ARG A 236 1.50 2.31 30.36
C ARG A 236 0.46 1.26 29.96
N MET A 237 0.93 0.05 29.72
CA MET A 237 0.11 -1.08 29.31
C MET A 237 0.66 -2.38 29.91
N PRO A 238 -0.14 -3.47 29.94
CA PRO A 238 0.29 -4.79 30.39
C PRO A 238 1.56 -5.26 29.66
N ALA A 239 2.40 -6.03 30.37
CA ALA A 239 3.70 -6.48 29.87
C ALA A 239 3.61 -7.22 28.50
N GLY A 240 2.54 -7.99 28.28
CA GLY A 240 2.30 -8.67 27.01
C GLY A 240 2.09 -7.70 25.85
N GLN A 241 1.21 -6.70 26.03
CA GLN A 241 0.95 -5.69 25.01
C GLN A 241 2.18 -4.82 24.74
N ARG A 242 2.94 -4.48 25.79
CA ARG A 242 4.19 -3.74 25.67
C ARG A 242 5.20 -4.49 24.79
N ARG A 243 5.38 -5.80 25.00
CA ARG A 243 6.28 -6.64 24.19
C ARG A 243 5.83 -6.72 22.73
N LEU A 244 4.53 -6.91 22.49
CA LEU A 244 3.98 -6.93 21.13
C LEU A 244 4.17 -5.60 20.40
N LEU A 245 3.91 -4.48 21.08
CA LEU A 245 4.09 -3.15 20.50
C LEU A 245 5.57 -2.84 20.24
N ALA A 246 6.46 -3.24 21.14
CA ALA A 246 7.90 -3.12 20.96
C ALA A 246 8.39 -3.97 19.78
N GLY A 247 7.96 -5.23 19.69
CA GLY A 247 8.25 -6.12 18.55
C GLY A 247 7.77 -5.56 17.24
N TYR A 248 6.54 -4.99 17.19
CA TYR A 248 6.02 -4.29 16.04
C TYR A 248 6.91 -3.09 15.64
N GLY A 249 7.38 -2.29 16.60
CA GLY A 249 8.29 -1.16 16.34
C GLY A 249 9.61 -1.61 15.72
N VAL A 250 10.22 -2.67 16.26
CA VAL A 250 11.45 -3.26 15.70
C VAL A 250 11.21 -3.80 14.30
N ALA A 251 10.14 -4.57 14.11
CA ALA A 251 9.78 -5.12 12.80
C ALA A 251 9.57 -4.02 11.75
N SER A 252 8.87 -2.93 12.11
CA SER A 252 8.64 -1.78 11.22
C SER A 252 9.94 -1.03 10.88
N LEU A 253 10.89 -0.96 11.81
CA LEU A 253 12.18 -0.32 11.57
C LEU A 253 13.04 -1.13 10.60
N LEU A 254 13.06 -2.46 10.76
CA LEU A 254 13.88 -3.38 9.95
C LEU A 254 13.26 -3.68 8.58
N PHE A 255 11.94 -3.61 8.47
CA PHE A 255 11.24 -3.98 7.23
C PHE A 255 11.69 -3.14 6.02
N LYS A 256 11.80 -1.83 6.18
CA LYS A 256 12.18 -0.94 5.07
C LYS A 256 13.54 -1.27 4.46
N PRO A 257 14.63 -1.36 5.23
CA PRO A 257 15.93 -1.71 4.66
C PRO A 257 15.96 -3.13 4.08
N MET A 258 15.26 -4.09 4.69
CA MET A 258 15.14 -5.44 4.14
C MET A 258 14.39 -5.44 2.80
N PHE A 259 13.28 -4.72 2.72
CA PHE A 259 12.49 -4.58 1.50
C PHE A 259 13.30 -3.94 0.37
N TRP A 260 13.97 -2.81 0.64
CA TRP A 260 14.83 -2.16 -0.34
C TRP A 260 16.02 -3.04 -0.74
N GLY A 261 16.65 -3.71 0.21
CA GLY A 261 17.77 -4.63 -0.05
C GLY A 261 17.37 -5.78 -0.97
N TYR A 262 16.20 -6.39 -0.73
CA TYR A 262 15.67 -7.43 -1.60
C TYR A 262 15.36 -6.92 -3.02
N ASN A 263 14.73 -5.75 -3.16
CA ASN A 263 14.44 -5.18 -4.47
C ASN A 263 15.71 -4.81 -5.24
N LEU A 264 16.72 -4.26 -4.57
CA LEU A 264 18.01 -3.96 -5.19
C LEU A 264 18.72 -5.24 -5.64
N TYR A 265 18.68 -6.30 -4.83
CA TYR A 265 19.19 -7.61 -5.22
C TYR A 265 18.45 -8.15 -6.45
N ALA A 266 17.13 -8.11 -6.46
CA ALA A 266 16.33 -8.57 -7.59
C ALA A 266 16.62 -7.78 -8.89
N ILE A 267 16.80 -6.45 -8.78
CA ILE A 267 17.22 -5.61 -9.92
C ILE A 267 18.60 -6.05 -10.43
N SER A 268 19.55 -6.28 -9.54
CA SER A 268 20.92 -6.64 -9.94
C SER A 268 21.01 -8.01 -10.64
N THR A 269 20.13 -8.95 -10.25
CA THR A 269 20.18 -10.34 -10.74
C THR A 269 19.25 -10.62 -11.91
N HIS A 270 18.08 -9.98 -11.94
CA HIS A 270 17.01 -10.36 -12.87
C HIS A 270 16.67 -9.32 -13.94
N LEU A 271 17.18 -8.07 -13.82
CA LEU A 271 16.90 -7.05 -14.82
C LEU A 271 17.70 -7.34 -16.11
N PRO A 272 17.04 -7.57 -17.27
CA PRO A 272 17.74 -7.74 -18.54
C PRO A 272 18.17 -6.39 -19.12
N ALA A 273 19.21 -5.80 -18.53
CA ALA A 273 19.73 -4.50 -18.93
C ALA A 273 21.26 -4.53 -18.96
N GLU A 274 21.83 -3.57 -19.69
CA GLU A 274 23.29 -3.32 -19.71
C GLU A 274 23.82 -3.04 -18.30
N ASP A 275 25.04 -3.48 -18.01
CA ASP A 275 25.62 -3.39 -16.67
C ASP A 275 25.68 -1.95 -16.14
N TRP A 276 25.97 -0.96 -16.97
CA TRP A 276 25.97 0.45 -16.56
C TRP A 276 24.60 0.95 -16.13
N VAL A 277 23.50 0.45 -16.76
CA VAL A 277 22.12 0.76 -16.35
C VAL A 277 21.83 0.14 -14.99
N LYS A 278 22.19 -1.13 -14.79
CA LYS A 278 22.04 -1.81 -13.49
C LYS A 278 22.79 -1.07 -12.38
N TRP A 279 24.04 -0.72 -12.60
CA TRP A 279 24.83 0.03 -11.62
C TRP A 279 24.24 1.41 -11.33
N GLY A 280 23.76 2.12 -12.36
CA GLY A 280 23.06 3.40 -12.17
C GLY A 280 21.81 3.25 -11.29
N LEU A 281 20.95 2.27 -11.57
CA LEU A 281 19.75 1.99 -10.77
C LEU A 281 20.10 1.55 -9.34
N LEU A 282 21.14 0.73 -9.17
CA LEU A 282 21.62 0.33 -7.84
C LEU A 282 22.10 1.52 -7.02
N CYS A 283 22.91 2.42 -7.61
CA CYS A 283 23.38 3.62 -6.93
C CYS A 283 22.22 4.52 -6.48
N VAL A 284 21.27 4.77 -7.37
CA VAL A 284 20.06 5.55 -7.04
C VAL A 284 19.23 4.85 -5.97
N GLY A 285 19.00 3.55 -6.09
CA GLY A 285 18.24 2.78 -5.11
C GLY A 285 18.88 2.76 -3.72
N VAL A 286 20.20 2.57 -3.66
CA VAL A 286 20.97 2.65 -2.39
C VAL A 286 20.87 4.04 -1.79
N ALA A 287 21.02 5.11 -2.59
CA ALA A 287 20.88 6.48 -2.11
C ALA A 287 19.49 6.76 -1.52
N ILE A 288 18.42 6.28 -2.19
CA ILE A 288 17.04 6.36 -1.69
C ILE A 288 16.90 5.58 -0.37
N MET A 289 17.38 4.35 -0.31
CA MET A 289 17.32 3.50 0.89
C MET A 289 18.01 4.15 2.08
N VAL A 290 19.25 4.64 1.89
CA VAL A 290 20.03 5.31 2.94
C VAL A 290 19.32 6.60 3.40
N SER A 291 18.82 7.40 2.46
CA SER A 291 18.09 8.63 2.76
C SER A 291 16.82 8.36 3.58
N ASP A 292 16.00 7.37 3.17
CA ASP A 292 14.75 7.01 3.89
C ASP A 292 15.06 6.45 5.28
N PHE A 293 16.06 5.60 5.40
CA PHE A 293 16.49 5.05 6.69
C PHE A 293 17.03 6.13 7.63
N TYR A 294 17.88 7.04 7.13
CA TYR A 294 18.39 8.17 7.89
C TYR A 294 17.26 9.07 8.40
N ARG A 295 16.28 9.41 7.53
CA ARG A 295 15.11 10.20 7.93
C ARG A 295 14.31 9.49 9.03
N THR A 296 14.12 8.18 8.91
CA THR A 296 13.42 7.38 9.91
C THR A 296 14.16 7.41 11.25
N LEU A 297 15.48 7.20 11.26
CA LEU A 297 16.29 7.29 12.48
C LEU A 297 16.28 8.69 13.11
N ARG A 298 16.37 9.73 12.30
CA ARG A 298 16.29 11.12 12.76
C ARG A 298 14.94 11.43 13.39
N HIS A 299 13.85 10.97 12.78
CA HIS A 299 12.49 11.11 13.32
C HIS A 299 12.36 10.39 14.66
N VAL A 300 12.77 9.12 14.74
CA VAL A 300 12.74 8.31 15.98
C VAL A 300 13.58 8.97 17.09
N SER A 301 14.79 9.41 16.78
CA SER A 301 15.65 10.09 17.75
C SER A 301 15.07 11.39 18.25
N GLY A 302 14.40 12.15 17.37
CA GLY A 302 13.67 13.37 17.74
C GLY A 302 12.52 13.11 18.71
N MET A 303 11.69 12.09 18.41
CA MET A 303 10.59 11.67 19.29
C MET A 303 11.11 11.22 20.67
N ILE A 304 12.15 10.41 20.72
CA ILE A 304 12.75 9.95 21.96
C ILE A 304 13.20 11.15 22.81
N ARG A 305 13.90 12.13 22.22
CA ARG A 305 14.33 13.33 22.94
C ARG A 305 13.15 14.14 23.48
N GLN A 306 12.07 14.25 22.72
CA GLN A 306 10.85 14.98 23.17
C GLN A 306 10.16 14.22 24.31
N ASP A 307 10.04 12.90 24.23
CA ASP A 307 9.42 12.06 25.23
C ASP A 307 10.18 12.17 26.57
N TYR A 308 11.51 12.10 26.53
CA TYR A 308 12.34 12.26 27.75
C TYR A 308 12.28 13.67 28.32
N ARG A 309 12.21 14.73 27.51
CA ARG A 309 12.02 16.10 28.03
C ARG A 309 10.68 16.25 28.76
N ARG A 310 9.59 15.67 28.21
CA ARG A 310 8.29 15.65 28.88
C ARG A 310 8.32 14.90 30.21
N LEU A 311 8.95 13.72 30.25
CA LEU A 311 9.12 12.96 31.49
C LEU A 311 9.90 13.74 32.56
N THR A 312 10.97 14.45 32.17
CA THR A 312 11.77 15.26 33.09
C THR A 312 11.00 16.47 33.62
N GLN A 313 10.06 17.02 32.85
CA GLN A 313 9.21 18.14 33.28
C GLN A 313 8.05 17.71 34.21
N MET A 314 7.71 16.42 34.23
CA MET A 314 6.65 15.84 35.07
C MET A 314 7.17 15.31 36.43
N MET A 315 8.50 15.22 36.59
CA MET A 315 9.19 14.84 37.84
C MET A 315 9.58 16.07 38.66
#